data_10835f40e4e3774f361c665a54d9090d
#
_entry.id   10835f40e4e3774f361c665a54d9090d
#
_cell.length_a   1.000
_cell.length_b   1.000
_cell.length_c   1.000
_cell.angle_alpha   90.00
_cell.angle_beta   90.00
_cell.angle_gamma   90.00
#
_symmetry.space_group_name_H-M   'P 1'
#
loop_
_entity.id
_entity.type
_entity.pdbx_description
1 polymer ?
#
loop_
_entity_poly.entity_id
_entity_poly.type
_entity_poly.pdbx_seq_one_letter_code
_entity_poly.pdbx_strand_id
1 'polypeptide(L)'
;MNKSKQNIENGFSKISSHYEQLDKTSSLINWMRKRVRKHLYKELKPAAKILEINCGSGIDAVYFAKKGYNIHATDIAPGMIDFVTSKIKSESLKKNLSCQRLSFNELNKLNPQKYNHIFSNFGGLNCSSEEELQEVFGLFKQLLSPNGKITLVLMPKICIWEFLKIFKGNKTAFRRLKKDGVFANIEGEQVHTFYHSAKSTKKLLLKDFKNFKVENICFLAPTGNHVDFPEKYPVLFNTLSLFDKISNKISFFRGYGDYYILTASVK
;
A
#
# COMPACT_ATOMS: atom_id res chain seq x y z
N MET A 1 12.98 -1.65 -22.08
CA MET A 1 12.23 -1.40 -20.81
C MET A 1 11.14 -0.39 -21.13
N ASN A 2 9.89 -0.61 -20.67
CA ASN A 2 8.79 0.33 -20.93
C ASN A 2 9.07 1.66 -20.20
N LYS A 3 8.92 2.82 -20.91
CA LYS A 3 9.15 4.17 -20.36
C LYS A 3 8.41 4.43 -19.04
N SER A 4 7.21 3.85 -18.87
CA SER A 4 6.45 3.93 -17.62
C SER A 4 7.16 3.29 -16.44
N LYS A 5 7.73 2.08 -16.61
CA LYS A 5 8.50 1.40 -15.57
C LYS A 5 9.76 2.18 -15.19
N GLN A 6 10.44 2.77 -16.17
CA GLN A 6 11.62 3.59 -15.93
C GLN A 6 11.31 4.84 -15.09
N ASN A 7 10.19 5.51 -15.38
CA ASN A 7 9.78 6.69 -14.60
C ASN A 7 9.44 6.31 -13.14
N ILE A 8 8.78 5.16 -12.93
CA ILE A 8 8.50 4.64 -11.58
C ILE A 8 9.81 4.39 -10.83
N GLU A 9 10.74 3.66 -11.46
CA GLU A 9 12.03 3.31 -10.89
C GLU A 9 12.86 4.54 -10.50
N ASN A 10 12.98 5.49 -11.41
CA ASN A 10 13.73 6.72 -11.20
C ASN A 10 13.09 7.62 -10.13
N GLY A 11 11.79 7.87 -10.24
CA GLY A 11 11.07 8.73 -9.31
C GLY A 11 11.13 8.21 -7.87
N PHE A 12 10.84 6.93 -7.66
CA PHE A 12 10.90 6.34 -6.32
C PHE A 12 12.33 6.19 -5.79
N SER A 13 13.33 5.99 -6.65
CA SER A 13 14.73 6.02 -6.20
C SER A 13 15.16 7.39 -5.71
N LYS A 14 14.80 8.47 -6.43
CA LYS A 14 15.12 9.86 -6.05
C LYS A 14 14.46 10.26 -4.73
N ILE A 15 13.20 9.88 -4.53
CA ILE A 15 12.43 10.27 -3.33
C ILE A 15 12.69 9.37 -2.11
N SER A 16 13.50 8.33 -2.23
CA SER A 16 13.65 7.30 -1.19
C SER A 16 14.08 7.87 0.18
N SER A 17 15.01 8.83 0.21
CA SER A 17 15.43 9.51 1.45
C SER A 17 14.32 10.38 2.05
N HIS A 18 13.54 11.06 1.22
CA HIS A 18 12.42 11.88 1.67
C HIS A 18 11.29 11.02 2.28
N TYR A 19 10.97 9.86 1.68
CA TYR A 19 10.02 8.90 2.27
C TYR A 19 10.46 8.45 3.66
N GLU A 20 11.72 8.13 3.81
CA GLU A 20 12.29 7.73 5.11
C GLU A 20 12.16 8.83 6.17
N GLN A 21 12.38 10.07 5.77
CA GLN A 21 12.24 11.24 6.66
C GLN A 21 10.77 11.49 7.03
N LEU A 22 9.87 11.53 6.06
CA LEU A 22 8.43 11.74 6.29
C LEU A 22 7.85 10.69 7.24
N ASP A 23 8.24 9.44 7.09
CA ASP A 23 7.78 8.37 7.97
C ASP A 23 8.26 8.53 9.41
N LYS A 24 9.43 9.13 9.62
CA LYS A 24 9.97 9.42 10.95
C LYS A 24 9.32 10.64 11.60
N THR A 25 8.96 11.64 10.84
CA THR A 25 8.54 12.95 11.35
C THR A 25 7.03 13.19 11.35
N SER A 26 6.29 12.63 10.37
CA SER A 26 4.85 12.88 10.28
C SER A 26 4.02 11.99 11.20
N SER A 27 3.33 12.58 12.15
CA SER A 27 2.40 11.89 13.04
C SER A 27 1.21 11.31 12.28
N LEU A 28 0.74 11.98 11.21
CA LEU A 28 -0.35 11.50 10.36
C LEU A 28 0.05 10.22 9.60
N ILE A 29 1.20 10.23 8.93
CA ILE A 29 1.69 9.03 8.21
C ILE A 29 1.92 7.87 9.18
N ASN A 30 2.49 8.16 10.35
CA ASN A 30 2.67 7.17 11.40
C ASN A 30 1.34 6.59 11.89
N TRP A 31 0.32 7.43 12.06
CA TRP A 31 -1.02 6.99 12.44
C TRP A 31 -1.65 6.09 11.37
N MET A 32 -1.57 6.47 10.09
CA MET A 32 -2.05 5.67 8.97
C MET A 32 -1.36 4.30 8.96
N ARG A 33 -0.03 4.28 9.06
CA ARG A 33 0.78 3.07 9.09
C ARG A 33 0.46 2.17 10.28
N LYS A 34 0.28 2.74 11.48
CA LYS A 34 -0.15 2.00 12.66
C LYS A 34 -1.50 1.31 12.44
N ARG A 35 -2.44 1.94 11.72
CA ARG A 35 -3.72 1.31 11.36
C ARG A 35 -3.54 0.10 10.45
N VAL A 36 -2.75 0.25 9.38
CA VAL A 36 -2.43 -0.86 8.46
C VAL A 36 -1.76 -2.01 9.22
N ARG A 37 -0.73 -1.71 10.01
CA ARG A 37 -0.02 -2.72 10.82
C ARG A 37 -0.95 -3.45 11.79
N LYS A 38 -1.83 -2.71 12.48
CA LYS A 38 -2.83 -3.31 13.38
C LYS A 38 -3.80 -4.24 12.65
N HIS A 39 -4.23 -3.87 11.43
CA HIS A 39 -5.06 -4.70 10.59
C HIS A 39 -4.30 -5.96 10.16
N LEU A 40 -3.12 -5.79 9.57
CA LEU A 40 -2.30 -6.90 9.07
C LEU A 40 -1.95 -7.88 10.21
N TYR A 41 -1.59 -7.37 11.38
CA TYR A 41 -1.24 -8.20 12.55
C TYR A 41 -2.36 -9.17 12.95
N LYS A 42 -3.63 -8.78 12.81
CA LYS A 42 -4.79 -9.66 13.10
C LYS A 42 -4.97 -10.78 12.07
N GLU A 43 -4.43 -10.59 10.87
CA GLU A 43 -4.55 -11.55 9.77
C GLU A 43 -3.35 -12.52 9.70
N LEU A 44 -2.25 -12.21 10.38
CA LEU A 44 -1.02 -13.01 10.40
C LEU A 44 -1.07 -14.10 11.48
N LYS A 45 -0.51 -15.27 11.14
CA LYS A 45 -0.15 -16.30 12.11
C LYS A 45 1.26 -16.05 12.65
N PRO A 46 1.61 -16.53 13.86
CA PRO A 46 2.98 -16.44 14.36
C PRO A 46 4.00 -16.98 13.35
N ALA A 47 5.15 -16.32 13.23
CA ALA A 47 6.25 -16.69 12.33
C ALA A 47 5.86 -16.82 10.84
N ALA A 48 4.76 -16.22 10.40
CA ALA A 48 4.32 -16.28 9.01
C ALA A 48 5.41 -15.81 8.04
N LYS A 49 5.51 -16.49 6.88
CA LYS A 49 6.29 -16.03 5.73
C LYS A 49 5.47 -15.00 4.95
N ILE A 50 5.99 -13.79 4.82
CA ILE A 50 5.33 -12.67 4.17
C ILE A 50 6.14 -12.24 2.95
N LEU A 51 5.49 -12.11 1.81
CA LEU A 51 6.01 -11.39 0.66
C LEU A 51 5.47 -9.96 0.70
N GLU A 52 6.33 -8.98 0.92
CA GLU A 52 5.98 -7.57 0.80
C GLU A 52 6.40 -7.07 -0.57
N ILE A 53 5.43 -6.72 -1.41
CA ILE A 53 5.65 -6.14 -2.73
C ILE A 53 5.56 -4.62 -2.66
N ASN A 54 6.28 -3.91 -3.53
CA ASN A 54 6.43 -2.45 -3.48
C ASN A 54 6.75 -1.95 -2.05
N CYS A 55 7.77 -2.56 -1.43
CA CYS A 55 8.10 -2.36 -0.03
C CYS A 55 8.65 -0.95 0.29
N GLY A 56 8.97 -0.15 -0.72
CA GLY A 56 9.65 1.12 -0.53
C GLY A 56 10.95 0.95 0.23
N SER A 57 11.26 1.88 1.13
CA SER A 57 12.45 1.81 1.99
C SER A 57 12.39 0.72 3.09
N GLY A 58 11.40 -0.17 3.05
CA GLY A 58 11.27 -1.34 3.92
C GLY A 58 10.83 -1.04 5.35
N ILE A 59 10.11 0.04 5.58
CA ILE A 59 9.67 0.46 6.92
C ILE A 59 8.75 -0.58 7.57
N ASP A 60 7.85 -1.18 6.79
CA ASP A 60 6.96 -2.24 7.28
C ASP A 60 7.67 -3.59 7.34
N ALA A 61 8.50 -3.90 6.33
CA ALA A 61 9.35 -5.10 6.32
C ALA A 61 10.19 -5.22 7.58
N VAL A 62 10.92 -4.15 7.94
CA VAL A 62 11.74 -4.08 9.16
C VAL A 62 10.87 -4.23 10.41
N TYR A 63 9.73 -3.53 10.47
CA TYR A 63 8.83 -3.62 11.63
C TYR A 63 8.36 -5.05 11.88
N PHE A 64 7.91 -5.76 10.86
CA PHE A 64 7.42 -7.13 11.00
C PHE A 64 8.55 -8.14 11.22
N ALA A 65 9.72 -7.94 10.60
CA ALA A 65 10.89 -8.77 10.85
C ALA A 65 11.35 -8.70 12.32
N LYS A 66 11.35 -7.51 12.93
CA LYS A 66 11.59 -7.31 14.37
C LYS A 66 10.56 -8.00 15.27
N LYS A 67 9.36 -8.25 14.75
CA LYS A 67 8.30 -9.01 15.45
C LYS A 67 8.38 -10.51 15.23
N GLY A 68 9.45 -11.01 14.59
CA GLY A 68 9.69 -12.43 14.38
C GLY A 68 9.02 -13.04 13.15
N TYR A 69 8.48 -12.21 12.24
CA TYR A 69 7.98 -12.68 10.94
C TYR A 69 9.10 -12.85 9.94
N ASN A 70 8.96 -13.78 9.01
CA ASN A 70 9.92 -13.99 7.93
C ASN A 70 9.47 -13.18 6.69
N ILE A 71 10.18 -12.12 6.37
CA ILE A 71 9.83 -11.19 5.32
C ILE A 71 10.74 -11.35 4.10
N HIS A 72 10.15 -11.46 2.92
CA HIS A 72 10.81 -11.20 1.66
C HIS A 72 10.24 -9.93 1.05
N ALA A 73 11.05 -8.88 0.95
CA ALA A 73 10.64 -7.56 0.50
C ALA A 73 11.09 -7.33 -0.94
N THR A 74 10.17 -6.83 -1.80
CA THR A 74 10.52 -6.51 -3.20
C THR A 74 10.09 -5.10 -3.55
N ASP A 75 10.93 -4.42 -4.34
CA ASP A 75 10.62 -3.13 -4.96
C ASP A 75 11.33 -3.01 -6.31
N ILE A 76 10.77 -2.24 -7.22
CA ILE A 76 11.39 -2.00 -8.54
C ILE A 76 12.55 -1.00 -8.43
N ALA A 77 12.45 -0.03 -7.51
CA ALA A 77 13.37 1.08 -7.37
C ALA A 77 14.66 0.65 -6.64
N PRO A 78 15.85 0.75 -7.28
CA PRO A 78 17.10 0.34 -6.64
C PRO A 78 17.39 1.13 -5.36
N GLY A 79 17.17 2.46 -5.34
CA GLY A 79 17.37 3.27 -4.14
C GLY A 79 16.53 2.81 -2.94
N MET A 80 15.33 2.26 -3.16
CA MET A 80 14.51 1.68 -2.09
C MET A 80 15.14 0.39 -1.56
N ILE A 81 15.61 -0.50 -2.44
CA ILE A 81 16.26 -1.76 -2.04
C ILE A 81 17.58 -1.52 -1.31
N ASP A 82 18.33 -0.47 -1.67
CA ASP A 82 19.55 -0.08 -0.96
C ASP A 82 19.25 0.31 0.50
N PHE A 83 18.16 1.04 0.75
CA PHE A 83 17.68 1.32 2.12
C PHE A 83 17.33 0.05 2.88
N VAL A 84 16.59 -0.88 2.28
CA VAL A 84 16.26 -2.16 2.93
C VAL A 84 17.53 -2.95 3.25
N THR A 85 18.45 -3.04 2.31
CA THR A 85 19.72 -3.75 2.46
C THR A 85 20.57 -3.16 3.61
N SER A 86 20.64 -1.83 3.70
CA SER A 86 21.35 -1.16 4.79
C SER A 86 20.73 -1.47 6.15
N LYS A 87 19.40 -1.45 6.25
CA LYS A 87 18.65 -1.78 7.49
C LYS A 87 18.82 -3.25 7.89
N ILE A 88 18.83 -4.18 6.93
CA ILE A 88 19.12 -5.61 7.21
C ILE A 88 20.47 -5.75 7.90
N LYS A 89 21.48 -5.01 7.45
CA LYS A 89 22.85 -5.04 8.03
C LYS A 89 22.89 -4.35 9.40
N SER A 90 22.43 -3.10 9.48
CA SER A 90 22.55 -2.28 10.68
C SER A 90 21.70 -2.80 11.85
N GLU A 91 20.56 -3.45 11.57
CA GLU A 91 19.64 -3.95 12.58
C GLU A 91 19.73 -5.47 12.79
N SER A 92 20.74 -6.13 12.19
CA SER A 92 20.99 -7.58 12.32
C SER A 92 19.80 -8.48 11.94
N LEU A 93 19.05 -8.08 10.91
CA LEU A 93 17.78 -8.73 10.51
C LEU A 93 17.94 -9.85 9.48
N LYS A 94 19.17 -10.26 9.12
CA LYS A 94 19.45 -11.27 8.06
C LYS A 94 18.67 -12.58 8.23
N LYS A 95 18.33 -12.95 9.46
CA LYS A 95 17.59 -14.19 9.74
C LYS A 95 16.11 -14.06 9.29
N ASN A 96 15.52 -12.89 9.40
CA ASN A 96 14.07 -12.69 9.27
C ASN A 96 13.68 -11.76 8.12
N LEU A 97 14.64 -11.10 7.48
CA LEU A 97 14.39 -10.16 6.39
C LEU A 97 15.37 -10.39 5.25
N SER A 98 14.82 -10.59 4.07
CA SER A 98 15.55 -10.56 2.79
C SER A 98 14.89 -9.57 1.85
N CYS A 99 15.65 -9.05 0.90
CA CYS A 99 15.09 -8.16 -0.12
C CYS A 99 15.64 -8.49 -1.51
N GLN A 100 14.87 -8.12 -2.53
CA GLN A 100 15.21 -8.29 -3.93
C GLN A 100 14.65 -7.12 -4.75
N ARG A 101 15.47 -6.58 -5.67
CA ARG A 101 14.97 -5.68 -6.70
C ARG A 101 14.11 -6.47 -7.68
N LEU A 102 12.81 -6.25 -7.66
CA LEU A 102 11.85 -6.96 -8.51
C LEU A 102 10.56 -6.15 -8.65
N SER A 103 10.08 -6.01 -9.88
CA SER A 103 8.73 -5.47 -10.12
C SER A 103 7.67 -6.49 -9.71
N PHE A 104 6.54 -6.03 -9.17
CA PHE A 104 5.39 -6.90 -8.88
C PHE A 104 4.78 -7.53 -10.15
N ASN A 105 5.04 -6.99 -11.33
CA ASN A 105 4.68 -7.62 -12.61
C ASN A 105 5.60 -8.80 -12.99
N GLU A 106 6.68 -9.01 -12.25
CA GLU A 106 7.69 -10.03 -12.51
C GLU A 106 7.82 -11.05 -11.37
N LEU A 107 6.78 -11.19 -10.54
CA LEU A 107 6.77 -12.10 -9.39
C LEU A 107 6.96 -13.59 -9.77
N ASN A 108 6.72 -13.94 -11.04
CA ASN A 108 7.06 -15.26 -11.58
C ASN A 108 8.56 -15.56 -11.61
N LYS A 109 9.43 -14.54 -11.48
CA LYS A 109 10.89 -14.68 -11.37
C LYS A 109 11.37 -14.96 -9.94
N LEU A 110 10.48 -14.94 -8.95
CA LEU A 110 10.83 -15.31 -7.59
C LEU A 110 11.20 -16.81 -7.51
N ASN A 111 12.18 -17.12 -6.69
CA ASN A 111 12.50 -18.52 -6.37
C ASN A 111 11.24 -19.25 -5.89
N PRO A 112 11.03 -20.51 -6.29
CA PRO A 112 9.87 -21.29 -5.90
C PRO A 112 9.77 -21.44 -4.39
N GLN A 113 8.93 -20.67 -3.75
CA GLN A 113 8.57 -20.81 -2.35
C GLN A 113 7.14 -20.33 -2.12
N LYS A 114 6.52 -20.82 -1.06
CA LYS A 114 5.17 -20.43 -0.70
C LYS A 114 5.18 -19.45 0.46
N TYR A 115 4.34 -18.41 0.33
CA TYR A 115 4.14 -17.39 1.36
C TYR A 115 2.80 -17.63 2.07
N ASN A 116 2.75 -17.32 3.34
CA ASN A 116 1.49 -17.33 4.10
C ASN A 116 0.68 -16.07 3.83
N HIS A 117 1.36 -14.98 3.46
CA HIS A 117 0.74 -13.68 3.23
C HIS A 117 1.47 -12.90 2.15
N ILE A 118 0.71 -12.24 1.25
CA ILE A 118 1.25 -11.21 0.36
C ILE A 118 0.73 -9.86 0.84
N PHE A 119 1.61 -8.90 0.99
CA PHE A 119 1.33 -7.58 1.50
C PHE A 119 1.79 -6.49 0.55
N SER A 120 0.95 -5.46 0.35
CA SER A 120 1.26 -4.25 -0.40
C SER A 120 0.69 -3.05 0.33
N ASN A 121 1.51 -2.03 0.59
CA ASN A 121 1.10 -0.85 1.34
C ASN A 121 1.15 0.44 0.49
N PHE A 122 0.42 1.46 0.96
CA PHE A 122 0.42 2.85 0.47
C PHE A 122 0.34 3.02 -1.06
N GLY A 123 -0.50 2.19 -1.72
CA GLY A 123 -0.89 2.44 -3.09
C GLY A 123 0.16 2.17 -4.16
N GLY A 124 1.22 1.39 -3.87
CA GLY A 124 2.18 1.02 -4.91
C GLY A 124 1.54 0.31 -6.11
N LEU A 125 0.51 -0.51 -5.86
CA LEU A 125 -0.27 -1.15 -6.92
C LEU A 125 -1.14 -0.17 -7.73
N ASN A 126 -1.30 1.08 -7.31
CA ASN A 126 -1.95 2.12 -8.10
C ASN A 126 -1.10 2.62 -9.28
N CYS A 127 0.14 2.14 -9.42
CA CYS A 127 0.94 2.37 -10.63
C CYS A 127 0.55 1.43 -11.79
N SER A 128 -0.45 0.57 -11.61
CA SER A 128 -0.92 -0.40 -12.62
C SER A 128 -2.37 -0.17 -13.02
N SER A 129 -2.67 -0.42 -14.29
CA SER A 129 -4.04 -0.47 -14.82
C SER A 129 -4.83 -1.67 -14.23
N GLU A 130 -6.15 -1.74 -14.50
CA GLU A 130 -6.96 -2.90 -14.07
C GLU A 130 -6.51 -4.19 -14.77
N GLU A 131 -6.08 -4.10 -16.03
CA GLU A 131 -5.57 -5.23 -16.82
C GLU A 131 -4.25 -5.76 -16.24
N GLU A 132 -3.30 -4.86 -15.96
CA GLU A 132 -2.03 -5.23 -15.30
C GLU A 132 -2.25 -5.82 -13.90
N LEU A 133 -3.19 -5.27 -13.12
CA LEU A 133 -3.55 -5.83 -11.81
C LEU A 133 -4.14 -7.23 -11.92
N GLN A 134 -4.92 -7.53 -12.95
CA GLN A 134 -5.47 -8.86 -13.17
C GLN A 134 -4.35 -9.90 -13.37
N GLU A 135 -3.32 -9.55 -14.14
CA GLU A 135 -2.15 -10.41 -14.34
C GLU A 135 -1.39 -10.61 -13.02
N VAL A 136 -1.10 -9.53 -12.29
CA VAL A 136 -0.41 -9.58 -10.99
C VAL A 136 -1.17 -10.44 -9.98
N PHE A 137 -2.49 -10.29 -9.90
CA PHE A 137 -3.32 -11.08 -8.97
C PHE A 137 -3.36 -12.57 -9.33
N GLY A 138 -3.24 -12.91 -10.62
CA GLY A 138 -3.07 -14.29 -11.07
C GLY A 138 -1.79 -14.94 -10.55
N LEU A 139 -0.70 -14.16 -10.39
CA LEU A 139 0.55 -14.65 -9.82
C LEU A 139 0.45 -14.87 -8.29
N PHE A 140 -0.38 -14.11 -7.58
CA PHE A 140 -0.50 -14.23 -6.13
C PHE A 140 -0.92 -15.63 -5.67
N LYS A 141 -1.89 -16.24 -6.37
CA LYS A 141 -2.33 -17.60 -6.05
C LYS A 141 -1.19 -18.62 -6.16
N GLN A 142 -0.32 -18.45 -7.14
CA GLN A 142 0.81 -19.36 -7.36
C GLN A 142 1.87 -19.24 -6.25
N LEU A 143 2.01 -18.06 -5.64
CA LEU A 143 2.98 -17.75 -4.59
C LEU A 143 2.46 -18.05 -3.19
N LEU A 144 1.15 -18.12 -3.01
CA LEU A 144 0.54 -18.37 -1.70
C LEU A 144 0.46 -19.85 -1.35
N SER A 145 0.67 -20.15 -0.07
CA SER A 145 0.36 -21.45 0.52
C SER A 145 -1.15 -21.70 0.59
N PRO A 146 -1.61 -22.94 0.76
CA PRO A 146 -3.03 -23.23 1.06
C PRO A 146 -3.52 -22.38 2.24
N ASN A 147 -4.70 -21.77 2.11
CA ASN A 147 -5.25 -20.77 3.03
C ASN A 147 -4.41 -19.49 3.23
N GLY A 148 -3.45 -19.24 2.33
CA GLY A 148 -2.70 -17.99 2.30
C GLY A 148 -3.62 -16.79 2.08
N LYS A 149 -3.16 -15.62 2.50
CA LYS A 149 -3.96 -14.38 2.43
C LYS A 149 -3.21 -13.29 1.68
N ILE A 150 -3.97 -12.31 1.23
CA ILE A 150 -3.45 -11.05 0.73
C ILE A 150 -3.97 -9.91 1.60
N THR A 151 -3.16 -8.86 1.77
CA THR A 151 -3.59 -7.55 2.30
C THR A 151 -3.03 -6.46 1.41
N LEU A 152 -3.91 -5.74 0.75
CA LEU A 152 -3.58 -4.71 -0.22
C LEU A 152 -4.12 -3.37 0.24
N VAL A 153 -3.28 -2.33 0.23
CA VAL A 153 -3.66 -0.95 0.56
C VAL A 153 -3.61 -0.13 -0.71
N LEU A 154 -4.78 0.30 -1.19
CA LEU A 154 -4.94 0.98 -2.47
C LEU A 154 -5.69 2.31 -2.31
N MET A 155 -5.43 3.23 -3.26
CA MET A 155 -6.16 4.48 -3.39
C MET A 155 -7.46 4.24 -4.18
N PRO A 156 -8.64 4.58 -3.63
CA PRO A 156 -9.93 4.39 -4.30
C PRO A 156 -10.21 5.48 -5.35
N LYS A 157 -11.15 5.18 -6.26
CA LYS A 157 -11.70 6.15 -7.23
C LYS A 157 -12.47 7.30 -6.55
N ILE A 158 -13.00 7.08 -5.35
CA ILE A 158 -13.77 8.08 -4.60
C ILE A 158 -13.08 8.30 -3.25
N CYS A 159 -12.74 9.55 -2.97
CA CYS A 159 -12.21 10.00 -1.69
C CYS A 159 -12.96 11.27 -1.27
N ILE A 160 -13.60 11.25 -0.09
CA ILE A 160 -14.43 12.37 0.38
C ILE A 160 -13.64 13.68 0.43
N TRP A 161 -12.39 13.65 0.89
CA TRP A 161 -11.53 14.83 0.96
C TRP A 161 -11.21 15.43 -0.42
N GLU A 162 -11.17 14.61 -1.48
CA GLU A 162 -10.99 15.13 -2.84
C GLU A 162 -12.24 15.85 -3.31
N PHE A 163 -13.44 15.35 -2.98
CA PHE A 163 -14.70 16.04 -3.32
C PHE A 163 -14.89 17.37 -2.58
N LEU A 164 -14.40 17.52 -1.36
CA LEU A 164 -14.42 18.79 -0.66
C LEU A 164 -13.65 19.91 -1.39
N LYS A 165 -12.73 19.56 -2.28
CA LYS A 165 -12.04 20.53 -3.14
C LYS A 165 -12.97 21.22 -4.15
N ILE A 166 -14.14 20.64 -4.46
CA ILE A 166 -15.15 21.24 -5.34
C ILE A 166 -15.61 22.57 -4.76
N PHE A 167 -15.85 22.64 -3.45
CA PHE A 167 -16.27 23.87 -2.78
C PHE A 167 -15.23 25.00 -2.87
N LYS A 168 -13.98 24.66 -3.21
CA LYS A 168 -12.89 25.61 -3.46
C LYS A 168 -12.66 25.87 -4.97
N GLY A 169 -13.56 25.44 -5.84
CA GLY A 169 -13.44 25.60 -7.29
C GLY A 169 -12.30 24.78 -7.92
N ASN A 170 -11.73 23.82 -7.21
CA ASN A 170 -10.56 23.09 -7.69
C ASN A 170 -10.95 21.88 -8.56
N LYS A 171 -10.67 21.98 -9.87
CA LYS A 171 -10.98 20.93 -10.87
C LYS A 171 -10.28 19.58 -10.60
N THR A 172 -9.26 19.54 -9.73
CA THR A 172 -8.57 18.27 -9.37
C THR A 172 -9.43 17.34 -8.51
N ALA A 173 -10.58 17.80 -8.01
CA ALA A 173 -11.53 17.00 -7.26
C ALA A 173 -11.98 15.71 -7.98
N PHE A 174 -12.00 15.73 -9.32
CA PHE A 174 -12.43 14.60 -10.16
C PHE A 174 -11.29 13.76 -10.72
N ARG A 175 -10.03 14.06 -10.36
CA ARG A 175 -8.87 13.39 -10.93
C ARG A 175 -8.90 11.86 -10.75
N ARG A 176 -9.41 11.38 -9.61
CA ARG A 176 -9.50 9.94 -9.30
C ARG A 176 -10.54 9.19 -10.13
N LEU A 177 -11.46 9.89 -10.77
CA LEU A 177 -12.51 9.30 -11.61
C LEU A 177 -12.05 9.05 -13.05
N LYS A 178 -10.91 9.61 -13.46
CA LYS A 178 -10.38 9.41 -14.81
C LYS A 178 -10.08 7.93 -15.04
N LYS A 179 -10.67 7.37 -16.11
CA LYS A 179 -10.52 5.95 -16.46
C LYS A 179 -9.07 5.61 -16.80
N ASP A 180 -8.41 6.50 -17.52
CA ASP A 180 -7.03 6.32 -17.98
C ASP A 180 -5.99 6.75 -16.94
N GLY A 181 -6.41 6.95 -15.69
CA GLY A 181 -5.53 7.41 -14.62
C GLY A 181 -5.08 8.86 -14.77
N VAL A 182 -4.05 9.23 -14.04
CA VAL A 182 -3.41 10.55 -14.07
C VAL A 182 -1.90 10.40 -13.97
N PHE A 183 -1.17 11.39 -14.44
CA PHE A 183 0.27 11.46 -14.20
C PHE A 183 0.52 12.24 -12.91
N ALA A 184 1.19 11.58 -11.95
CA ALA A 184 1.70 12.20 -10.73
C ALA A 184 3.17 12.54 -10.93
N ASN A 185 3.56 13.76 -10.56
CA ASN A 185 4.97 14.14 -10.56
C ASN A 185 5.63 13.65 -9.27
N ILE A 186 6.62 12.78 -9.39
CA ILE A 186 7.46 12.28 -8.29
C ILE A 186 8.90 12.64 -8.62
N GLU A 187 9.43 13.67 -7.95
CA GLU A 187 10.80 14.17 -8.14
C GLU A 187 11.17 14.39 -9.62
N GLY A 188 10.25 15.03 -10.37
CA GLY A 188 10.43 15.33 -11.80
C GLY A 188 10.04 14.21 -12.76
N GLU A 189 9.77 13.02 -12.25
CA GLU A 189 9.31 11.90 -13.07
C GLU A 189 7.78 11.84 -13.13
N GLN A 190 7.23 11.60 -14.31
CA GLN A 190 5.80 11.45 -14.52
C GLN A 190 5.39 9.99 -14.29
N VAL A 191 4.87 9.70 -13.10
CA VAL A 191 4.41 8.35 -12.74
C VAL A 191 2.91 8.22 -13.03
N HIS A 192 2.56 7.26 -13.90
CA HIS A 192 1.17 6.98 -14.21
C HIS A 192 0.49 6.32 -13.01
N THR A 193 -0.59 6.94 -12.53
CA THR A 193 -1.30 6.55 -11.32
C THR A 193 -2.77 6.29 -11.65
N PHE A 194 -3.22 5.09 -11.35
CA PHE A 194 -4.61 4.65 -11.50
C PHE A 194 -5.30 4.57 -10.14
N TYR A 195 -6.61 4.73 -10.14
CA TYR A 195 -7.41 4.61 -8.92
C TYR A 195 -8.39 3.44 -9.05
N HIS A 196 -8.40 2.56 -8.05
CA HIS A 196 -9.17 1.32 -8.11
C HIS A 196 -10.23 1.29 -7.01
N SER A 197 -11.51 1.14 -7.37
CA SER A 197 -12.55 0.97 -6.34
C SER A 197 -12.38 -0.37 -5.63
N ALA A 198 -12.77 -0.45 -4.36
CA ALA A 198 -12.77 -1.72 -3.63
C ALA A 198 -13.65 -2.78 -4.34
N LYS A 199 -14.73 -2.33 -5.03
CA LYS A 199 -15.61 -3.20 -5.81
C LYS A 199 -14.91 -3.78 -7.05
N SER A 200 -14.19 -2.93 -7.84
CA SER A 200 -13.44 -3.42 -9.02
C SER A 200 -12.30 -4.33 -8.61
N THR A 201 -11.51 -3.95 -7.60
CA THR A 201 -10.41 -4.80 -7.10
C THR A 201 -10.92 -6.16 -6.60
N LYS A 202 -12.03 -6.17 -5.86
CA LYS A 202 -12.68 -7.43 -5.45
C LYS A 202 -13.10 -8.26 -6.65
N LYS A 203 -13.66 -7.65 -7.71
CA LYS A 203 -14.07 -8.36 -8.93
C LYS A 203 -12.90 -9.06 -9.60
N LEU A 204 -11.73 -8.41 -9.70
CA LEU A 204 -10.51 -8.99 -10.27
C LEU A 204 -10.01 -10.21 -9.47
N LEU A 205 -10.22 -10.19 -8.14
CA LEU A 205 -9.76 -11.24 -7.23
C LEU A 205 -10.75 -12.40 -7.06
N LEU A 206 -12.01 -12.24 -7.47
CA LEU A 206 -13.09 -13.23 -7.18
C LEU A 206 -12.83 -14.63 -7.72
N LYS A 207 -12.05 -14.78 -8.80
CA LYS A 207 -11.70 -16.09 -9.36
C LYS A 207 -10.94 -16.96 -8.38
N ASP A 208 -9.96 -16.39 -7.67
CA ASP A 208 -8.98 -17.12 -6.89
C ASP A 208 -9.07 -16.87 -5.37
N PHE A 209 -9.83 -15.86 -4.94
CA PHE A 209 -9.92 -15.43 -3.54
C PHE A 209 -11.35 -15.38 -3.03
N LYS A 210 -11.48 -15.50 -1.70
CA LYS A 210 -12.74 -15.46 -0.91
C LYS A 210 -12.54 -14.70 0.40
N ASN A 211 -13.61 -14.58 1.20
CA ASN A 211 -13.58 -13.98 2.55
C ASN A 211 -13.03 -12.53 2.55
N PHE A 212 -13.55 -11.70 1.63
CA PHE A 212 -13.12 -10.32 1.49
C PHE A 212 -13.50 -9.46 2.68
N LYS A 213 -12.50 -8.73 3.20
CA LYS A 213 -12.68 -7.67 4.19
C LYS A 213 -12.18 -6.36 3.60
N VAL A 214 -12.89 -5.26 3.83
CA VAL A 214 -12.49 -3.92 3.40
C VAL A 214 -12.60 -2.96 4.58
N GLU A 215 -11.55 -2.15 4.79
CA GLU A 215 -11.52 -1.08 5.80
C GLU A 215 -11.00 0.21 5.16
N ASN A 216 -11.50 1.37 5.61
CA ASN A 216 -11.01 2.68 5.20
C ASN A 216 -9.80 3.12 6.01
N ILE A 217 -8.95 3.92 5.38
CA ILE A 217 -7.95 4.78 6.02
C ILE A 217 -8.22 6.20 5.54
N CYS A 218 -8.30 7.16 6.45
CA CYS A 218 -8.58 8.57 6.15
C CYS A 218 -9.90 8.75 5.37
N PHE A 219 -10.99 8.22 5.94
CA PHE A 219 -12.35 8.48 5.43
C PHE A 219 -12.82 9.87 5.85
N LEU A 220 -12.83 10.14 7.17
CA LEU A 220 -13.10 11.46 7.76
C LEU A 220 -11.82 12.11 8.30
N ALA A 221 -10.84 11.33 8.77
CA ALA A 221 -9.52 11.84 9.07
C ALA A 221 -8.84 12.42 7.82
N PRO A 222 -7.97 13.43 7.95
CA PRO A 222 -7.31 14.07 6.82
C PRO A 222 -6.45 13.10 6.01
N THR A 223 -6.32 13.40 4.72
CA THR A 223 -5.49 12.62 3.78
C THR A 223 -4.01 12.87 4.02
N GLY A 224 -3.15 11.99 3.51
CA GLY A 224 -1.70 12.11 3.59
C GLY A 224 -1.09 13.43 3.09
N ASN A 225 -1.88 14.24 2.36
CA ASN A 225 -1.46 15.59 1.93
C ASN A 225 -1.53 16.65 3.04
N HIS A 226 -2.08 16.33 4.21
CA HIS A 226 -2.28 17.26 5.32
C HIS A 226 -1.43 16.82 6.53
N VAL A 227 -0.12 16.63 6.29
CA VAL A 227 0.82 16.03 7.26
C VAL A 227 0.86 16.76 8.61
N ASP A 228 0.68 18.07 8.63
CA ASP A 228 0.73 18.92 9.84
C ASP A 228 -0.63 19.02 10.56
N PHE A 229 -1.69 18.37 10.03
CA PHE A 229 -3.02 18.52 10.60
C PHE A 229 -3.14 17.99 12.05
N PRO A 230 -2.54 16.85 12.42
CA PRO A 230 -2.63 16.34 13.78
C PRO A 230 -1.99 17.28 14.81
N GLU A 231 -0.88 17.93 14.46
CA GLU A 231 -0.18 18.88 15.31
C GLU A 231 -0.95 20.19 15.44
N LYS A 232 -1.49 20.67 14.31
CA LYS A 232 -2.22 21.94 14.26
C LYS A 232 -3.61 21.86 14.88
N TYR A 233 -4.28 20.71 14.80
CA TYR A 233 -5.65 20.51 15.26
C TYR A 233 -5.83 19.18 16.00
N PRO A 234 -5.14 18.93 17.14
CA PRO A 234 -5.06 17.60 17.75
C PRO A 234 -6.42 17.07 18.23
N VAL A 235 -7.27 17.91 18.80
CA VAL A 235 -8.60 17.50 19.26
C VAL A 235 -9.49 17.09 18.10
N LEU A 236 -9.51 17.91 17.04
CA LEU A 236 -10.28 17.62 15.84
C LEU A 236 -9.79 16.35 15.14
N PHE A 237 -8.46 16.16 15.03
CA PHE A 237 -7.87 14.96 14.46
C PHE A 237 -8.27 13.70 15.24
N ASN A 238 -8.22 13.74 16.57
CA ASN A 238 -8.62 12.60 17.41
C ASN A 238 -10.11 12.26 17.21
N THR A 239 -10.97 13.27 17.13
CA THR A 239 -12.41 13.12 16.87
C THR A 239 -12.66 12.49 15.50
N LEU A 240 -12.06 13.04 14.44
CA LEU A 240 -12.19 12.48 13.08
C LEU A 240 -11.63 11.07 12.98
N SER A 241 -10.51 10.78 13.66
CA SER A 241 -9.91 9.45 13.76
C SER A 241 -10.82 8.42 14.44
N LEU A 242 -11.61 8.85 15.42
CA LEU A 242 -12.61 8.00 16.07
C LEU A 242 -13.76 7.69 15.10
N PHE A 243 -14.27 8.69 14.40
CA PHE A 243 -15.31 8.48 13.38
C PHE A 243 -14.84 7.61 12.22
N ASP A 244 -13.56 7.70 11.82
CA ASP A 244 -12.95 6.77 10.88
C ASP A 244 -13.06 5.28 11.32
N LYS A 245 -12.88 5.03 12.61
CA LYS A 245 -13.05 3.66 13.16
C LYS A 245 -14.50 3.23 13.15
N ILE A 246 -15.44 4.14 13.43
CA ILE A 246 -16.87 3.87 13.44
C ILE A 246 -17.38 3.61 12.02
N SER A 247 -16.95 4.42 11.02
CA SER A 247 -17.32 4.25 9.61
C SER A 247 -17.00 2.86 9.07
N ASN A 248 -15.91 2.26 9.54
CA ASN A 248 -15.52 0.90 9.17
C ASN A 248 -16.47 -0.21 9.67
N LYS A 249 -17.35 0.10 10.63
CA LYS A 249 -18.41 -0.84 11.06
C LYS A 249 -19.58 -0.84 10.09
N ILE A 250 -19.78 0.23 9.31
CA ILE A 250 -20.88 0.39 8.37
C ILE A 250 -20.37 0.01 6.98
N SER A 251 -20.89 -1.08 6.41
CA SER A 251 -20.41 -1.62 5.12
C SER A 251 -20.51 -0.64 3.95
N PHE A 252 -21.52 0.21 3.94
CA PHE A 252 -21.75 1.21 2.90
C PHE A 252 -20.60 2.22 2.76
N PHE A 253 -19.93 2.58 3.85
CA PHE A 253 -18.85 3.57 3.84
C PHE A 253 -17.47 2.98 3.50
N ARG A 254 -17.34 1.65 3.38
CA ARG A 254 -16.04 1.01 3.15
C ARG A 254 -15.55 1.23 1.72
N GLY A 255 -14.28 1.59 1.58
CA GLY A 255 -13.63 1.81 0.28
C GLY A 255 -13.70 3.25 -0.24
N TYR A 256 -14.02 4.26 0.61
CA TYR A 256 -14.15 5.67 0.24
C TYR A 256 -13.19 6.62 1.00
N GLY A 257 -12.19 6.07 1.67
CA GLY A 257 -11.13 6.85 2.32
C GLY A 257 -10.07 7.39 1.34
N ASP A 258 -9.00 7.95 1.86
CA ASP A 258 -7.81 8.25 1.04
C ASP A 258 -7.18 6.96 0.53
N TYR A 259 -7.17 5.93 1.40
CA TYR A 259 -6.86 4.55 1.07
C TYR A 259 -7.95 3.61 1.60
N TYR A 260 -7.96 2.41 1.08
CA TYR A 260 -8.66 1.28 1.70
C TYR A 260 -7.72 0.08 1.83
N ILE A 261 -7.93 -0.69 2.89
CA ILE A 261 -7.28 -1.99 3.09
C ILE A 261 -8.24 -3.06 2.58
N LEU A 262 -7.79 -3.91 1.67
CA LEU A 262 -8.52 -5.08 1.21
C LEU A 262 -7.75 -6.33 1.64
N THR A 263 -8.40 -7.23 2.38
CA THR A 263 -7.85 -8.55 2.73
C THR A 263 -8.74 -9.63 2.15
N ALA A 264 -8.12 -10.70 1.64
CA ALA A 264 -8.81 -11.88 1.13
C ALA A 264 -7.97 -13.14 1.36
N SER A 265 -8.62 -14.29 1.36
CA SER A 265 -7.97 -15.61 1.49
C SER A 265 -8.05 -16.36 0.16
N VAL A 266 -7.05 -17.17 -0.15
CA VAL A 266 -7.09 -18.12 -1.28
C VAL A 266 -8.29 -19.06 -1.10
N LYS A 267 -8.93 -19.41 -2.24
CA LYS A 267 -10.02 -20.41 -2.29
C LYS A 267 -9.53 -21.80 -2.00
#